data_8d48934337461718dfb3d00be5564a42
#
_entry.id   8d48934337461718dfb3d00be5564a42
#
_cell.length_a   1.000
_cell.length_b   1.000
_cell.length_c   1.000
_cell.angle_alpha   90.00
_cell.angle_beta   90.00
_cell.angle_gamma   90.00
#
_symmetry.space_group_name_H-M   'P 1'
#
loop_
_entity.id
_entity.type
_entity.pdbx_description
1 polymer ?
#
loop_
_entity_poly.entity_id
_entity_poly.type
_entity_poly.pdbx_seq_one_letter_code
_entity_poly.pdbx_strand_id
1 'polypeptide(L)'
;MSTKMKAIELVMDWNMWPRQSAQTLDSTNVARMREFLRVGGILPPVVINAKDYRIVDGFHRTRAHLDVFGDDADIQVIAKNYAKDSEMFVDAGRLNSSHGLPMGPKDRAHFIAKCRKMKVPYIVAAEAIGMNVDSMKKFFAKRTARTESGEVIPLSAGGRGLAGKVLTPAQEHFARTSNGAVPEMYISMLINALRADAVQLSDRTISRLIELDKEIQVILDGVE
;
A
#
# COMPACT_ATOMS: atom_id res chain seq x y z
N MET A 1 18.41 19.25 11.95
CA MET A 1 19.52 18.42 12.46
C MET A 1 18.94 17.05 12.79
N SER A 2 19.67 15.96 12.54
CA SER A 2 19.27 14.63 12.96
C SER A 2 19.78 14.34 14.38
N THR A 3 18.99 13.64 15.16
CA THR A 3 19.35 13.18 16.51
C THR A 3 19.24 11.65 16.57
N LYS A 4 19.88 11.00 17.55
CA LYS A 4 19.72 9.57 17.79
C LYS A 4 18.60 9.33 18.80
N MET A 5 17.78 8.30 18.55
CA MET A 5 16.76 7.82 19.48
C MET A 5 16.76 6.28 19.47
N LYS A 6 16.16 5.65 20.45
CA LYS A 6 15.90 4.21 20.43
C LYS A 6 14.78 3.89 19.44
N ALA A 7 15.01 2.93 18.57
CA ALA A 7 14.03 2.57 17.52
C ALA A 7 12.70 2.05 18.12
N ILE A 8 12.75 1.45 19.31
CA ILE A 8 11.57 0.94 20.04
C ILE A 8 10.65 2.08 20.56
N GLU A 9 11.18 3.29 20.74
CA GLU A 9 10.40 4.46 21.18
C GLU A 9 9.56 5.05 20.04
N LEU A 10 9.83 4.66 18.80
CA LEU A 10 9.13 5.19 17.63
C LEU A 10 7.77 4.51 17.45
N VAL A 11 6.73 5.31 17.25
CA VAL A 11 5.35 4.84 17.13
C VAL A 11 5.00 4.60 15.66
N MET A 12 4.76 3.34 15.29
CA MET A 12 4.25 2.95 13.97
C MET A 12 2.73 3.12 13.90
N ASP A 13 2.26 4.35 13.72
CA ASP A 13 0.83 4.62 13.53
C ASP A 13 0.40 4.34 12.09
N TRP A 14 -0.23 3.19 11.87
CA TRP A 14 -0.73 2.79 10.55
C TRP A 14 -1.81 3.72 9.98
N ASN A 15 -2.44 4.53 10.82
CA ASN A 15 -3.32 5.60 10.34
C ASN A 15 -2.55 6.72 9.64
N MET A 16 -1.27 6.88 9.90
CA MET A 16 -0.40 7.84 9.22
C MET A 16 0.35 7.23 8.04
N TRP A 17 0.15 5.94 7.78
CA TRP A 17 0.76 5.24 6.66
C TRP A 17 0.10 5.66 5.33
N PRO A 18 0.83 6.26 4.38
CA PRO A 18 0.24 6.75 3.13
C PRO A 18 -0.01 5.65 2.09
N ARG A 19 0.41 4.40 2.36
CA ARG A 19 0.25 3.25 1.48
C ARG A 19 -0.93 2.37 1.88
N GLN A 20 -1.50 1.64 0.93
CA GLN A 20 -2.63 0.72 1.13
C GLN A 20 -2.17 -0.70 1.50
N SER A 21 -0.90 -0.97 1.58
CA SER A 21 -0.44 -2.30 1.99
C SER A 21 -0.97 -2.60 3.39
N ALA A 22 -1.90 -3.54 3.50
CA ALA A 22 -2.71 -3.88 4.67
C ALA A 22 -1.87 -4.00 5.96
N GLN A 23 -1.49 -2.89 6.57
CA GLN A 23 -0.66 -2.79 7.78
C GLN A 23 0.60 -3.68 7.74
N THR A 24 1.07 -4.04 6.55
CA THR A 24 2.22 -4.89 6.33
C THR A 24 3.32 -4.14 5.59
N LEU A 25 4.52 -4.24 6.10
CA LEU A 25 5.72 -3.76 5.43
C LEU A 25 6.08 -4.71 4.29
N ASP A 26 6.64 -4.17 3.21
CA ASP A 26 7.26 -4.97 2.17
C ASP A 26 8.44 -5.75 2.76
N SER A 27 8.25 -7.06 2.91
CA SER A 27 9.24 -7.96 3.53
C SER A 27 10.55 -8.01 2.76
N THR A 28 10.50 -7.92 1.42
CA THR A 28 11.70 -7.90 0.56
C THR A 28 12.50 -6.62 0.79
N ASN A 29 11.82 -5.48 0.89
CA ASN A 29 12.46 -4.21 1.17
C ASN A 29 13.08 -4.18 2.58
N VAL A 30 12.37 -4.71 3.60
CA VAL A 30 12.91 -4.85 4.96
C VAL A 30 14.13 -5.78 4.97
N ALA A 31 14.06 -6.94 4.29
CA ALA A 31 15.18 -7.88 4.20
C ALA A 31 16.43 -7.24 3.59
N ARG A 32 16.28 -6.49 2.49
CA ARG A 32 17.38 -5.74 1.86
C ARG A 32 18.00 -4.72 2.79
N MET A 33 17.18 -3.99 3.55
CA MET A 33 17.67 -3.01 4.54
C MET A 33 18.39 -3.68 5.71
N ARG A 34 17.94 -4.86 6.17
CA ARG A 34 18.62 -5.65 7.21
C ARG A 34 20.02 -6.07 6.75
N GLU A 35 20.14 -6.62 5.54
CA GLU A 35 21.46 -7.01 5.01
C GLU A 35 22.41 -5.81 4.90
N PHE A 36 21.90 -4.66 4.45
CA PHE A 36 22.68 -3.43 4.38
C PHE A 36 23.18 -2.98 5.77
N LEU A 37 22.33 -3.06 6.80
CA LEU A 37 22.73 -2.75 8.17
C LEU A 37 23.75 -3.75 8.74
N ARG A 38 23.61 -5.06 8.46
CA ARG A 38 24.52 -6.12 8.93
C ARG A 38 25.95 -5.95 8.42
N VAL A 39 26.11 -5.39 7.23
CA VAL A 39 27.44 -5.09 6.67
C VAL A 39 27.96 -3.69 7.04
N GLY A 40 27.33 -3.05 8.05
CA GLY A 40 27.75 -1.73 8.55
C GLY A 40 27.24 -0.55 7.74
N GLY A 41 26.27 -0.73 6.85
CA GLY A 41 25.65 0.34 6.11
C GLY A 41 24.81 1.26 7.00
N ILE A 42 24.67 2.52 6.60
CA ILE A 42 23.91 3.54 7.31
C ILE A 42 22.67 3.90 6.49
N LEU A 43 21.48 3.68 7.04
CA LEU A 43 20.22 4.09 6.41
C LEU A 43 19.94 5.58 6.65
N PRO A 44 19.23 6.25 5.73
CA PRO A 44 18.79 7.63 5.93
C PRO A 44 17.97 7.81 7.20
N PRO A 45 17.95 9.00 7.84
CA PRO A 45 17.18 9.26 9.04
C PRO A 45 15.68 8.99 8.85
N VAL A 46 15.02 8.53 9.91
CA VAL A 46 13.55 8.41 9.99
C VAL A 46 12.95 9.77 10.30
N VAL A 47 11.87 10.14 9.64
CA VAL A 47 11.15 11.39 9.97
C VAL A 47 10.02 11.08 10.94
N ILE A 48 9.96 11.83 12.04
CA ILE A 48 8.98 11.64 13.12
C ILE A 48 8.26 12.93 13.48
N ASN A 49 7.08 12.81 14.09
CA ASN A 49 6.45 13.92 14.80
C ASN A 49 7.15 14.11 16.16
N ALA A 50 7.65 15.30 16.40
CA ALA A 50 8.38 15.65 17.64
C ALA A 50 7.53 15.51 18.93
N LYS A 51 6.19 15.59 18.80
CA LYS A 51 5.28 15.60 19.94
C LYS A 51 5.04 14.21 20.53
N ASP A 52 4.95 13.18 19.68
CA ASP A 52 4.45 11.85 20.06
C ASP A 52 5.23 10.71 19.41
N TYR A 53 6.34 11.02 18.75
CA TYR A 53 7.27 10.10 18.08
C TYR A 53 6.64 9.21 17.01
N ARG A 54 5.43 9.55 16.52
CA ARG A 54 4.81 8.85 15.39
C ARG A 54 5.68 9.01 14.15
N ILE A 55 5.90 7.89 13.46
CA ILE A 55 6.70 7.87 12.24
C ILE A 55 5.91 8.52 11.10
N VAL A 56 6.54 9.48 10.43
CA VAL A 56 6.05 10.15 9.21
C VAL A 56 6.61 9.44 7.98
N ASP A 57 7.90 9.14 7.99
CA ASP A 57 8.57 8.36 6.95
C ASP A 57 9.69 7.50 7.55
N GLY A 58 9.76 6.23 7.14
CA GLY A 58 10.81 5.30 7.55
C GLY A 58 10.34 4.05 8.28
N PHE A 59 9.07 3.65 8.17
CA PHE A 59 8.54 2.42 8.76
C PHE A 59 9.41 1.19 8.45
N HIS A 60 9.82 0.98 7.20
CA HIS A 60 10.71 -0.12 6.81
C HIS A 60 12.08 -0.02 7.48
N ARG A 61 12.64 1.20 7.58
CA ARG A 61 13.94 1.46 8.21
C ARG A 61 13.90 1.16 9.69
N THR A 62 12.85 1.62 10.38
CA THR A 62 12.65 1.34 11.82
C THR A 62 12.54 -0.16 12.06
N ARG A 63 11.74 -0.87 11.25
CA ARG A 63 11.61 -2.32 11.35
C ARG A 63 12.95 -3.03 11.13
N ALA A 64 13.71 -2.63 10.11
CA ALA A 64 15.02 -3.22 9.83
C ALA A 64 16.02 -3.02 10.97
N HIS A 65 16.04 -1.84 11.62
CA HIS A 65 16.89 -1.61 12.80
C HIS A 65 16.50 -2.51 13.97
N LEU A 66 15.20 -2.60 14.29
CA LEU A 66 14.71 -3.49 15.35
C LEU A 66 15.04 -4.97 15.06
N ASP A 67 14.90 -5.41 13.81
CA ASP A 67 15.20 -6.79 13.43
C ASP A 67 16.70 -7.14 13.52
N VAL A 68 17.61 -6.16 13.37
CA VAL A 68 19.06 -6.40 13.39
C VAL A 68 19.67 -6.18 14.77
N PHE A 69 19.24 -5.15 15.48
CA PHE A 69 19.88 -4.69 16.72
C PHE A 69 18.98 -4.85 17.97
N GLY A 70 17.74 -5.34 17.81
CA GLY A 70 16.79 -5.53 18.89
C GLY A 70 16.31 -4.22 19.52
N ASP A 71 15.90 -4.27 20.78
CA ASP A 71 15.34 -3.14 21.52
C ASP A 71 16.36 -2.02 21.77
N ASP A 72 17.64 -2.36 21.81
CA ASP A 72 18.75 -1.40 21.98
C ASP A 72 19.12 -0.65 20.70
N ALA A 73 18.44 -0.90 19.59
CA ALA A 73 18.70 -0.28 18.29
C ALA A 73 18.66 1.25 18.38
N ASP A 74 19.78 1.90 18.10
CA ASP A 74 19.85 3.35 17.88
C ASP A 74 19.50 3.67 16.42
N ILE A 75 18.64 4.64 16.21
CA ILE A 75 18.24 5.10 14.87
C ILE A 75 18.37 6.61 14.76
N GLN A 76 18.81 7.09 13.60
CA GLN A 76 18.85 8.51 13.28
C GLN A 76 17.43 9.02 12.97
N VAL A 77 17.02 10.13 13.61
CA VAL A 77 15.71 10.73 13.38
C VAL A 77 15.79 12.21 13.05
N ILE A 78 14.84 12.68 12.26
CA ILE A 78 14.55 14.09 12.03
C ILE A 78 13.17 14.37 12.62
N ALA A 79 13.13 15.10 13.73
CA ALA A 79 11.89 15.45 14.39
C ALA A 79 11.30 16.72 13.74
N LYS A 80 10.02 16.65 13.35
CA LYS A 80 9.25 17.77 12.81
C LYS A 80 8.02 18.02 13.68
N ASN A 81 7.60 19.28 13.78
CA ASN A 81 6.36 19.66 14.45
C ASN A 81 5.21 19.75 13.46
N TYR A 82 4.09 19.15 13.81
CA TYR A 82 2.84 19.23 13.04
C TYR A 82 1.73 19.74 13.95
N ALA A 83 0.99 20.75 13.49
CA ALA A 83 -0.15 21.27 14.23
C ALA A 83 -1.36 20.32 14.14
N LYS A 84 -1.47 19.55 13.05
CA LYS A 84 -2.58 18.64 12.78
C LYS A 84 -2.10 17.34 12.13
N ASP A 85 -2.83 16.27 12.38
CA ASP A 85 -2.60 14.97 11.71
C ASP A 85 -2.69 15.05 10.19
N SER A 86 -3.52 15.94 9.65
CA SER A 86 -3.62 16.18 8.21
C SER A 86 -2.33 16.72 7.59
N GLU A 87 -1.62 17.61 8.29
CA GLU A 87 -0.32 18.14 7.85
C GLU A 87 0.75 17.04 7.87
N MET A 88 0.78 16.26 8.94
CA MET A 88 1.67 15.12 9.09
C MET A 88 1.42 14.08 7.97
N PHE A 89 0.16 13.76 7.67
CA PHE A 89 -0.20 12.80 6.63
C PHE A 89 0.18 13.29 5.22
N VAL A 90 0.00 14.59 4.94
CA VAL A 90 0.44 15.22 3.68
C VAL A 90 1.94 15.12 3.51
N ASP A 91 2.71 15.41 4.57
CA ASP A 91 4.16 15.31 4.53
C ASP A 91 4.64 13.87 4.38
N ALA A 92 3.96 12.89 5.01
CA ALA A 92 4.20 11.47 4.78
C ALA A 92 4.00 11.08 3.30
N GLY A 93 2.94 11.61 2.65
CA GLY A 93 2.70 11.42 1.22
C GLY A 93 3.81 12.01 0.35
N ARG A 94 4.24 13.25 0.66
CA ARG A 94 5.31 13.93 -0.06
C ARG A 94 6.63 13.18 0.01
N LEU A 95 7.04 12.75 1.20
CA LEU A 95 8.28 12.00 1.41
C LEU A 95 8.25 10.63 0.70
N ASN A 96 7.10 9.95 0.71
CA ASN A 96 6.93 8.67 0.00
C ASN A 96 6.78 8.82 -1.53
N SER A 97 6.54 10.02 -2.05
CA SER A 97 6.46 10.29 -3.49
C SER A 97 7.81 10.69 -4.09
N SER A 98 8.69 11.28 -3.28
CA SER A 98 9.99 11.82 -3.74
C SER A 98 11.17 10.88 -3.49
N HIS A 99 11.06 9.94 -2.54
CA HIS A 99 12.18 9.07 -2.14
C HIS A 99 11.73 7.62 -1.94
N GLY A 100 12.67 6.68 -2.14
CA GLY A 100 12.48 5.26 -1.86
C GLY A 100 11.60 4.52 -2.88
N LEU A 101 10.81 3.55 -2.39
CA LEU A 101 9.88 2.78 -3.22
C LEU A 101 8.73 3.69 -3.67
N PRO A 102 8.49 3.87 -4.99
CA PRO A 102 7.41 4.74 -5.47
C PRO A 102 6.02 4.30 -5.00
N MET A 103 5.12 5.26 -4.74
CA MET A 103 3.72 4.96 -4.46
C MET A 103 3.04 4.40 -5.72
N GLY A 104 2.50 3.18 -5.60
CA GLY A 104 1.71 2.56 -6.66
C GLY A 104 0.35 3.24 -6.86
N PRO A 105 -0.38 2.89 -7.93
CA PRO A 105 -1.68 3.49 -8.21
C PRO A 105 -2.70 3.31 -7.08
N LYS A 106 -2.71 2.17 -6.40
CA LYS A 106 -3.59 1.89 -5.25
C LYS A 106 -3.21 2.78 -4.05
N ASP A 107 -1.91 2.93 -3.79
CA ASP A 107 -1.41 3.80 -2.71
C ASP A 107 -1.80 5.27 -2.95
N ARG A 108 -1.62 5.76 -4.19
CA ARG A 108 -2.01 7.14 -4.56
C ARG A 108 -3.51 7.36 -4.39
N ALA A 109 -4.35 6.40 -4.81
CA ALA A 109 -5.80 6.48 -4.62
C ALA A 109 -6.18 6.48 -3.13
N HIS A 110 -5.52 5.64 -2.32
CA HIS A 110 -5.67 5.63 -0.86
C HIS A 110 -5.28 6.97 -0.24
N PHE A 111 -4.12 7.49 -0.58
CA PHE A 111 -3.65 8.80 -0.10
C PHE A 111 -4.66 9.90 -0.39
N ILE A 112 -5.16 10.00 -1.63
CA ILE A 112 -6.15 11.00 -2.03
C ILE A 112 -7.47 10.81 -1.24
N ALA A 113 -7.95 9.57 -1.10
CA ALA A 113 -9.17 9.27 -0.34
C ALA A 113 -9.04 9.75 1.12
N LYS A 114 -7.89 9.47 1.74
CA LYS A 114 -7.62 9.86 3.12
C LYS A 114 -7.44 11.37 3.27
N CYS A 115 -6.74 12.03 2.36
CA CYS A 115 -6.67 13.50 2.32
C CYS A 115 -8.07 14.14 2.26
N ARG A 116 -8.99 13.59 1.44
CA ARG A 116 -10.38 14.06 1.39
C ARG A 116 -11.12 13.87 2.71
N LYS A 117 -10.98 12.71 3.35
CA LYS A 117 -11.55 12.43 4.67
C LYS A 117 -11.03 13.40 5.73
N MET A 118 -9.75 13.77 5.66
CA MET A 118 -9.09 14.74 6.55
C MET A 118 -9.35 16.21 6.14
N LYS A 119 -10.17 16.45 5.12
CA LYS A 119 -10.49 17.79 4.58
C LYS A 119 -9.26 18.58 4.11
N VAL A 120 -8.23 17.90 3.61
CA VAL A 120 -7.06 18.52 2.98
C VAL A 120 -7.47 19.16 1.66
N PRO A 121 -7.08 20.43 1.37
CA PRO A 121 -7.35 21.05 0.08
C PRO A 121 -6.74 20.26 -1.08
N TYR A 122 -7.48 20.17 -2.20
CA TYR A 122 -7.06 19.38 -3.37
C TYR A 122 -5.69 19.79 -3.92
N ILE A 123 -5.37 21.09 -3.90
CA ILE A 123 -4.08 21.61 -4.37
C ILE A 123 -2.94 21.03 -3.53
N VAL A 124 -3.09 21.03 -2.21
CA VAL A 124 -2.07 20.53 -1.27
C VAL A 124 -1.87 19.03 -1.43
N ALA A 125 -2.97 18.27 -1.58
CA ALA A 125 -2.90 16.81 -1.81
C ALA A 125 -2.24 16.49 -3.16
N ALA A 126 -2.56 17.24 -4.21
CA ALA A 126 -1.99 17.05 -5.56
C ALA A 126 -0.48 17.33 -5.58
N GLU A 127 -0.05 18.45 -5.00
CA GLU A 127 1.36 18.80 -4.87
C GLU A 127 2.16 17.74 -4.09
N ALA A 128 1.60 17.21 -3.01
CA ALA A 128 2.27 16.20 -2.21
C ALA A 128 2.63 14.92 -2.99
N ILE A 129 1.86 14.58 -4.03
CA ILE A 129 2.10 13.38 -4.86
C ILE A 129 2.57 13.72 -6.28
N GLY A 130 2.99 14.97 -6.52
CA GLY A 130 3.54 15.39 -7.80
C GLY A 130 2.53 15.38 -8.95
N MET A 131 1.26 15.71 -8.69
CA MET A 131 0.18 15.76 -9.69
C MET A 131 -0.43 17.16 -9.77
N ASN A 132 -0.97 17.54 -10.94
CA ASN A 132 -1.91 18.65 -10.99
C ASN A 132 -3.31 18.23 -10.52
N VAL A 133 -4.12 19.18 -10.08
CA VAL A 133 -5.44 18.93 -9.46
C VAL A 133 -6.38 18.18 -10.40
N ASP A 134 -6.43 18.55 -11.69
CA ASP A 134 -7.35 17.92 -12.65
C ASP A 134 -6.95 16.49 -12.98
N SER A 135 -5.65 16.24 -13.15
CA SER A 135 -5.12 14.88 -13.33
C SER A 135 -5.39 14.03 -12.10
N MET A 136 -5.23 14.58 -10.89
CA MET A 136 -5.54 13.88 -9.64
C MET A 136 -7.02 13.52 -9.54
N LYS A 137 -7.94 14.44 -9.86
CA LYS A 137 -9.39 14.17 -9.86
C LYS A 137 -9.77 13.08 -10.86
N LYS A 138 -9.26 13.17 -12.11
CA LYS A 138 -9.46 12.15 -13.14
C LYS A 138 -8.90 10.79 -12.73
N PHE A 139 -7.70 10.78 -12.18
CA PHE A 139 -7.06 9.57 -11.66
C PHE A 139 -7.91 8.94 -10.54
N PHE A 140 -8.34 9.75 -9.56
CA PHE A 140 -9.13 9.29 -8.43
C PHE A 140 -10.46 8.67 -8.87
N ALA A 141 -11.19 9.31 -9.80
CA ALA A 141 -12.45 8.78 -10.32
C ALA A 141 -12.28 7.41 -11.01
N LYS A 142 -11.14 7.18 -11.68
CA LYS A 142 -10.83 5.91 -12.37
C LYS A 142 -10.23 4.83 -11.45
N ARG A 143 -10.03 5.13 -10.17
CA ARG A 143 -9.30 4.27 -9.22
C ARG A 143 -10.00 4.09 -7.87
N THR A 144 -11.27 4.47 -7.79
CA THR A 144 -12.06 4.30 -6.58
C THR A 144 -13.45 3.78 -6.88
N ALA A 145 -13.98 3.00 -5.95
CA ALA A 145 -15.38 2.60 -5.87
C ALA A 145 -15.92 2.96 -4.48
N ARG A 146 -17.16 2.65 -4.19
CA ARG A 146 -17.79 2.91 -2.88
C ARG A 146 -18.44 1.65 -2.34
N THR A 147 -18.46 1.50 -1.02
CA THR A 147 -19.32 0.52 -0.35
C THR A 147 -20.76 1.03 -0.31
N GLU A 148 -21.70 0.18 0.06
CA GLU A 148 -23.09 0.58 0.35
C GLU A 148 -23.17 1.65 1.45
N SER A 149 -22.26 1.62 2.43
CA SER A 149 -22.16 2.64 3.49
C SER A 149 -21.52 3.96 3.02
N GLY A 150 -21.10 4.06 1.74
CA GLY A 150 -20.48 5.25 1.16
C GLY A 150 -18.97 5.36 1.40
N GLU A 151 -18.33 4.38 2.04
CA GLU A 151 -16.87 4.34 2.19
C GLU A 151 -16.20 4.26 0.82
N VAL A 152 -15.14 5.05 0.63
CA VAL A 152 -14.36 5.04 -0.62
C VAL A 152 -13.28 3.97 -0.58
N ILE A 153 -13.36 3.02 -1.50
CA ILE A 153 -12.40 1.92 -1.65
C ILE A 153 -11.44 2.21 -2.80
N PRO A 154 -10.12 2.31 -2.54
CA PRO A 154 -9.10 2.41 -3.58
C PRO A 154 -8.97 1.10 -4.36
N LEU A 155 -8.85 1.22 -5.69
CA LEU A 155 -8.77 0.08 -6.59
C LEU A 155 -7.35 -0.16 -7.11
N SER A 156 -6.94 -1.40 -7.10
CA SER A 156 -5.75 -1.88 -7.79
C SER A 156 -5.94 -1.86 -9.32
N ALA A 157 -4.90 -2.20 -10.08
CA ALA A 157 -5.01 -2.29 -11.54
C ALA A 157 -6.07 -3.30 -11.97
N GLY A 158 -6.14 -4.46 -11.34
CA GLY A 158 -7.12 -5.51 -11.62
C GLY A 158 -8.56 -5.15 -11.26
N GLY A 159 -8.76 -4.19 -10.36
CA GLY A 159 -10.09 -3.74 -9.94
C GLY A 159 -10.68 -2.58 -10.75
N ARG A 160 -10.04 -2.13 -11.84
CA ARG A 160 -10.49 -0.95 -12.62
C ARG A 160 -11.93 -1.04 -13.13
N GLY A 161 -12.41 -2.23 -13.47
CA GLY A 161 -13.79 -2.45 -13.92
C GLY A 161 -14.85 -2.13 -12.85
N LEU A 162 -14.43 -1.96 -11.60
CA LEU A 162 -15.30 -1.58 -10.48
C LEU A 162 -15.33 -0.06 -10.24
N ALA A 163 -14.55 0.73 -10.98
CA ALA A 163 -14.47 2.18 -10.77
C ALA A 163 -15.84 2.86 -10.89
N GLY A 164 -16.14 3.73 -9.91
CA GLY A 164 -17.39 4.47 -9.85
C GLY A 164 -18.61 3.66 -9.38
N LYS A 165 -18.49 2.36 -9.19
CA LYS A 165 -19.60 1.49 -8.74
C LYS A 165 -19.78 1.50 -7.22
N VAL A 166 -20.99 1.15 -6.79
CA VAL A 166 -21.25 0.67 -5.43
C VAL A 166 -20.94 -0.83 -5.42
N LEU A 167 -20.07 -1.25 -4.51
CA LEU A 167 -19.54 -2.60 -4.47
C LEU A 167 -20.49 -3.57 -3.72
N THR A 168 -20.67 -4.75 -4.26
CA THR A 168 -21.19 -5.90 -3.49
C THR A 168 -20.14 -6.37 -2.47
N PRO A 169 -20.53 -7.16 -1.44
CA PRO A 169 -19.57 -7.69 -0.45
C PRO A 169 -18.39 -8.47 -1.08
N ALA A 170 -18.67 -9.28 -2.11
CA ALA A 170 -17.63 -10.03 -2.83
C ALA A 170 -16.67 -9.09 -3.59
N GLN A 171 -17.20 -8.07 -4.28
CA GLN A 171 -16.39 -7.05 -4.96
C GLN A 171 -15.58 -6.21 -3.98
N GLU A 172 -16.13 -5.90 -2.81
CA GLU A 172 -15.41 -5.19 -1.75
C GLU A 172 -14.25 -6.03 -1.23
N HIS A 173 -14.48 -7.31 -0.93
CA HIS A 173 -13.42 -8.24 -0.52
C HIS A 173 -12.30 -8.30 -1.57
N PHE A 174 -12.66 -8.49 -2.85
CA PHE A 174 -11.69 -8.48 -3.94
C PHE A 174 -10.90 -7.14 -4.02
N ALA A 175 -11.59 -6.00 -3.95
CA ALA A 175 -10.93 -4.70 -4.01
C ALA A 175 -9.95 -4.45 -2.86
N ARG A 176 -10.28 -4.94 -1.66
CA ARG A 176 -9.42 -4.82 -0.47
C ARG A 176 -8.20 -5.74 -0.54
N THR A 177 -8.38 -6.98 -1.00
CA THR A 177 -7.33 -8.02 -1.00
C THR A 177 -6.45 -8.03 -2.26
N SER A 178 -6.96 -7.52 -3.40
CA SER A 178 -6.22 -7.50 -4.67
C SER A 178 -4.92 -6.71 -4.57
N ASN A 179 -3.80 -7.38 -4.89
CA ASN A 179 -2.44 -6.83 -4.88
C ASN A 179 -2.01 -6.09 -6.16
N GLY A 180 -2.93 -5.93 -7.10
CA GLY A 180 -2.74 -5.11 -8.30
C GLY A 180 -2.40 -5.85 -9.57
N ALA A 181 -2.20 -7.15 -9.55
CA ALA A 181 -2.11 -7.93 -10.78
C ALA A 181 -3.45 -7.96 -11.52
N VAL A 182 -3.41 -7.89 -12.83
CA VAL A 182 -4.62 -7.96 -13.66
C VAL A 182 -5.07 -9.41 -13.82
N PRO A 183 -6.39 -9.69 -13.82
CA PRO A 183 -6.91 -11.05 -13.95
C PRO A 183 -6.33 -11.82 -15.13
N GLU A 184 -6.16 -11.16 -16.27
CA GLU A 184 -5.61 -11.74 -17.50
C GLU A 184 -4.19 -12.29 -17.30
N MET A 185 -3.39 -11.65 -16.45
CA MET A 185 -2.04 -12.12 -16.13
C MET A 185 -2.07 -13.43 -15.35
N TYR A 186 -2.95 -13.53 -14.34
CA TYR A 186 -3.11 -14.78 -13.57
C TYR A 186 -3.64 -15.91 -14.43
N ILE A 187 -4.63 -15.64 -15.29
CA ILE A 187 -5.19 -16.60 -16.23
C ILE A 187 -4.09 -17.08 -17.17
N SER A 188 -3.32 -16.18 -17.77
CA SER A 188 -2.21 -16.53 -18.66
C SER A 188 -1.13 -17.35 -17.96
N MET A 189 -0.77 -16.99 -16.73
CA MET A 189 0.21 -17.75 -15.92
C MET A 189 -0.30 -19.16 -15.62
N LEU A 190 -1.58 -19.32 -15.24
CA LEU A 190 -2.18 -20.60 -14.96
C LEU A 190 -2.24 -21.49 -16.22
N ILE A 191 -2.69 -20.94 -17.35
CA ILE A 191 -2.73 -21.64 -18.64
C ILE A 191 -1.33 -22.12 -19.04
N ASN A 192 -0.34 -21.26 -18.93
CA ASN A 192 1.06 -21.62 -19.27
C ASN A 192 1.62 -22.69 -18.34
N ALA A 193 1.34 -22.62 -17.04
CA ALA A 193 1.76 -23.62 -16.07
C ALA A 193 1.10 -24.98 -16.32
N LEU A 194 -0.19 -25.01 -16.65
CA LEU A 194 -0.90 -26.25 -17.02
C LEU A 194 -0.35 -26.86 -18.31
N ARG A 195 -0.12 -26.04 -19.35
CA ARG A 195 0.46 -26.49 -20.63
C ARG A 195 1.89 -27.03 -20.48
N ALA A 196 2.63 -26.49 -19.54
CA ALA A 196 4.02 -26.90 -19.25
C ALA A 196 4.09 -28.08 -18.26
N ASP A 197 2.95 -28.65 -17.85
CA ASP A 197 2.89 -29.70 -16.81
C ASP A 197 3.62 -29.31 -15.52
N ALA A 198 3.63 -28.00 -15.22
CA ALA A 198 4.34 -27.44 -14.07
C ALA A 198 3.46 -27.27 -12.82
N VAL A 199 2.19 -27.71 -12.89
CA VAL A 199 1.26 -27.63 -11.78
C VAL A 199 1.30 -28.91 -10.97
N GLN A 200 1.75 -28.82 -9.71
CA GLN A 200 1.66 -29.97 -8.80
C GLN A 200 0.18 -30.23 -8.42
N LEU A 201 -0.35 -31.34 -8.90
CA LEU A 201 -1.74 -31.77 -8.68
C LEU A 201 -1.92 -32.40 -7.31
N SER A 202 -1.89 -31.60 -6.24
CA SER A 202 -2.35 -32.00 -4.91
C SER A 202 -3.89 -31.98 -4.84
N ASP A 203 -4.49 -32.68 -3.88
CA ASP A 203 -5.95 -32.63 -3.66
C ASP A 203 -6.48 -31.20 -3.50
N ARG A 204 -5.71 -30.35 -2.84
CA ARG A 204 -6.02 -28.93 -2.69
C ARG A 204 -6.00 -28.18 -4.04
N THR A 205 -5.00 -28.47 -4.88
CA THR A 205 -4.90 -27.87 -6.22
C THR A 205 -6.04 -28.29 -7.10
N ILE A 206 -6.35 -29.60 -7.12
CA ILE A 206 -7.47 -30.18 -7.88
C ILE A 206 -8.79 -29.53 -7.43
N SER A 207 -9.06 -29.45 -6.13
CA SER A 207 -10.27 -28.81 -5.59
C SER A 207 -10.42 -27.37 -6.06
N ARG A 208 -9.33 -26.60 -6.09
CA ARG A 208 -9.33 -25.19 -6.57
C ARG A 208 -9.53 -25.08 -8.08
N LEU A 209 -9.02 -26.01 -8.86
CA LEU A 209 -9.27 -26.05 -10.31
C LEU A 209 -10.74 -26.37 -10.62
N ILE A 210 -11.35 -27.28 -9.87
CA ILE A 210 -12.79 -27.59 -9.99
C ILE A 210 -13.66 -26.38 -9.60
N GLU A 211 -13.30 -25.67 -8.53
CA GLU A 211 -13.97 -24.44 -8.11
C GLU A 211 -13.88 -23.37 -9.22
N LEU A 212 -12.68 -23.16 -9.78
CA LEU A 212 -12.46 -22.21 -10.87
C LEU A 212 -13.28 -22.56 -12.12
N ASP A 213 -13.33 -23.85 -12.50
CA ASP A 213 -14.12 -24.29 -13.64
C ASP A 213 -15.62 -23.98 -13.45
N LYS A 214 -16.19 -24.23 -12.26
CA LYS A 214 -17.57 -23.87 -11.95
C LYS A 214 -17.85 -22.36 -12.09
N GLU A 215 -16.97 -21.52 -11.56
CA GLU A 215 -17.11 -20.05 -11.67
C GLU A 215 -17.00 -19.59 -13.14
N ILE A 216 -16.14 -20.24 -13.94
CA ILE A 216 -16.00 -19.94 -15.37
C ILE A 216 -17.30 -20.31 -16.10
N GLN A 217 -17.91 -21.47 -15.84
CA GLN A 217 -19.17 -21.86 -16.47
C GLN A 217 -20.29 -20.87 -16.16
N VAL A 218 -20.44 -20.44 -14.90
CA VAL A 218 -21.44 -19.43 -14.51
C VAL A 218 -21.26 -18.12 -15.28
N ILE A 219 -20.02 -17.70 -15.55
CA ILE A 219 -19.73 -16.48 -16.31
C ILE A 219 -20.11 -16.69 -17.78
N LEU A 220 -19.75 -17.82 -18.38
CA LEU A 220 -20.02 -18.11 -19.78
C LEU A 220 -21.52 -18.23 -20.06
N ASP A 221 -22.27 -18.89 -19.18
CA ASP A 221 -23.72 -19.03 -19.27
C ASP A 221 -24.45 -17.68 -19.14
N GLY A 222 -23.84 -16.70 -18.50
CA GLY A 222 -24.41 -15.34 -18.36
C GLY A 222 -24.03 -14.35 -19.48
N VAL A 223 -23.26 -14.79 -20.47
CA VAL A 223 -22.82 -13.96 -21.63
C VAL A 223 -23.65 -14.25 -22.88
N GLU A 224 -24.47 -15.32 -22.89
CA GLU A 224 -25.48 -15.58 -23.93
C GLU A 224 -26.75 -14.74 -23.69
#